data_825c5d3c9a014337062e12df34609461
#
_entry.id   825c5d3c9a014337062e12df34609461
#
_cell.length_a   1.000
_cell.length_b   1.000
_cell.length_c   1.000
_cell.angle_alpha   90.00
_cell.angle_beta   90.00
_cell.angle_gamma   90.00
#
_symmetry.space_group_name_H-M   'P 1'
#
loop_
_entity.id
_entity.type
_entity.pdbx_description
1 polymer ?
#
loop_
_entity_poly.entity_id
_entity_poly.type
_entity_poly.pdbx_seq_one_letter_code
_entity_poly.pdbx_strand_id
1 'polypeptide(L)'
;MKFLTSIWTSIALIVLFLGIRVLDPSFIEQTRLNTFDQYIKSLPDKESDVVLLNLGEETLANYGQYPFPRHTYAQLISDLRNANAGMIVFTIMFPEADRFGGDEVFISWVNNNGIILSQDASSRGRSDSAPYVGTATLGEGDAYDFVPEYKGLVTNLPELETAAWGVGLINSKKEVDNITRRIPLLSQINGQLYPALPLEVIRVLQDKKSYSLKADYDGIKDVMIPPYDPIKTEYDSSIWLNTNYTHKEYEYGYDALPNLNGQTVIVGLTASGLASQIPTPQGLFSAQELQASALQTVIDGTSISRPQWTGLAEIGLILIGALLIVSSIYYLSVWIGAAVFFAVVSAYSILVWYFWTSSGILLDLSYSIIVYIISFASSAFNNFYIQFKLRQQIKGQFSTYLSPDLVNQLVKNPELMVLGGERKEMTFMFMDIIGFTPISEAYKEQDDPEGLVELINYYLDTMTK
;
A
#
# COMPACT_ATOMS: atom_id res chain seq x y z
N MET A 1 -19.43 17.00 -27.86
CA MET A 1 -18.16 16.58 -28.50
C MET A 1 -17.00 17.56 -28.26
N LYS A 2 -17.15 18.89 -28.34
CA LYS A 2 -16.02 19.84 -28.10
C LYS A 2 -15.40 19.77 -26.70
N PHE A 3 -16.16 19.34 -25.66
CA PHE A 3 -15.67 19.19 -24.30
C PHE A 3 -14.74 17.96 -24.16
N LEU A 4 -15.12 16.83 -24.78
CA LEU A 4 -14.37 15.54 -24.69
C LEU A 4 -12.98 15.57 -25.35
N THR A 5 -12.67 16.60 -26.13
CA THR A 5 -11.38 16.75 -26.83
C THR A 5 -10.67 18.05 -26.44
N SER A 6 -10.86 18.51 -25.22
CA SER A 6 -10.24 19.73 -24.70
C SER A 6 -9.36 19.45 -23.49
N ILE A 7 -8.51 20.40 -23.11
CA ILE A 7 -7.72 20.36 -21.88
C ILE A 7 -8.60 20.09 -20.63
N TRP A 8 -9.88 20.53 -20.68
CA TRP A 8 -10.84 20.34 -19.60
C TRP A 8 -11.14 18.87 -19.29
N THR A 9 -11.05 17.99 -20.30
CA THR A 9 -11.22 16.54 -20.08
C THR A 9 -10.07 15.99 -19.23
N SER A 10 -8.84 16.38 -19.54
CA SER A 10 -7.67 15.95 -18.74
C SER A 10 -7.74 16.51 -17.32
N ILE A 11 -8.18 17.75 -17.15
CA ILE A 11 -8.38 18.37 -15.83
C ILE A 11 -9.51 17.63 -15.06
N ALA A 12 -10.63 17.32 -15.72
CA ALA A 12 -11.72 16.58 -15.10
C ALA A 12 -11.29 15.19 -14.65
N LEU A 13 -10.45 14.50 -15.43
CA LEU A 13 -9.85 13.22 -15.03
C LEU A 13 -8.95 13.37 -13.81
N ILE A 14 -8.09 14.39 -13.74
CA ILE A 14 -7.27 14.66 -12.57
C ILE A 14 -8.15 14.85 -11.32
N VAL A 15 -9.19 15.68 -11.42
CA VAL A 15 -10.12 15.92 -10.30
C VAL A 15 -10.83 14.63 -9.89
N LEU A 16 -11.25 13.81 -10.87
CA LEU A 16 -11.85 12.50 -10.59
C LEU A 16 -10.89 11.58 -9.81
N PHE A 17 -9.64 11.45 -10.26
CA PHE A 17 -8.66 10.61 -9.58
C PHE A 17 -8.26 11.15 -8.20
N LEU A 18 -8.18 12.47 -8.03
CA LEU A 18 -8.00 13.07 -6.71
C LEU A 18 -9.18 12.77 -5.78
N GLY A 19 -10.41 12.83 -6.29
CA GLY A 19 -11.60 12.41 -5.55
C GLY A 19 -11.57 10.94 -5.13
N ILE A 20 -11.18 10.04 -6.04
CA ILE A 20 -10.99 8.62 -5.72
C ILE A 20 -9.90 8.42 -4.66
N ARG A 21 -8.80 9.20 -4.73
CA ARG A 21 -7.72 9.14 -3.71
C ARG A 21 -8.20 9.59 -2.33
N VAL A 22 -9.07 10.59 -2.26
CA VAL A 22 -9.67 11.06 -0.99
C VAL A 22 -10.65 10.04 -0.42
N LEU A 23 -11.44 9.37 -1.28
CA LEU A 23 -12.36 8.31 -0.86
C LEU A 23 -11.65 7.03 -0.42
N ASP A 24 -10.42 6.84 -0.87
CA ASP A 24 -9.51 5.73 -0.55
C ASP A 24 -10.19 4.34 -0.55
N PRO A 25 -10.80 3.91 -1.67
CA PRO A 25 -11.48 2.62 -1.72
C PRO A 25 -10.49 1.46 -1.54
N SER A 26 -10.96 0.35 -1.00
CA SER A 26 -10.14 -0.80 -0.57
C SER A 26 -9.17 -1.34 -1.63
N PHE A 27 -9.52 -1.28 -2.92
CA PHE A 27 -8.60 -1.72 -3.98
C PHE A 27 -7.37 -0.80 -4.14
N ILE A 28 -7.52 0.51 -3.86
CA ILE A 28 -6.41 1.48 -3.85
C ILE A 28 -5.54 1.26 -2.62
N GLU A 29 -6.17 1.09 -1.46
CA GLU A 29 -5.47 0.76 -0.23
C GLU A 29 -4.66 -0.53 -0.39
N GLN A 30 -5.24 -1.59 -0.95
CA GLN A 30 -4.53 -2.84 -1.21
C GLN A 30 -3.32 -2.65 -2.13
N THR A 31 -3.45 -1.87 -3.22
CA THR A 31 -2.34 -1.59 -4.14
C THR A 31 -1.22 -0.83 -3.44
N ARG A 32 -1.57 0.13 -2.58
CA ARG A 32 -0.64 0.87 -1.73
C ARG A 32 0.09 -0.03 -0.74
N LEU A 33 -0.64 -0.90 -0.04
CA LEU A 33 -0.08 -1.86 0.91
C LEU A 33 0.90 -2.82 0.24
N ASN A 34 0.57 -3.33 -0.95
CA ASN A 34 1.48 -4.16 -1.75
C ASN A 34 2.79 -3.42 -2.12
N THR A 35 2.71 -2.11 -2.36
CA THR A 35 3.90 -1.29 -2.62
C THR A 35 4.74 -1.14 -1.34
N PHE A 36 4.10 -0.94 -0.19
CA PHE A 36 4.78 -0.87 1.10
C PHE A 36 5.45 -2.20 1.48
N ASP A 37 4.83 -3.34 1.13
CA ASP A 37 5.46 -4.65 1.30
C ASP A 37 6.80 -4.75 0.55
N GLN A 38 6.90 -4.18 -0.67
CA GLN A 38 8.15 -4.17 -1.40
C GLN A 38 9.22 -3.32 -0.70
N TYR A 39 8.83 -2.21 -0.07
CA TYR A 39 9.78 -1.40 0.70
C TYR A 39 10.27 -2.17 1.94
N ILE A 40 9.36 -2.77 2.72
CA ILE A 40 9.72 -3.55 3.90
C ILE A 40 10.60 -4.75 3.52
N LYS A 41 10.26 -5.46 2.44
CA LYS A 41 11.08 -6.55 1.90
C LYS A 41 12.48 -6.12 1.42
N SER A 42 12.66 -4.83 1.11
CA SER A 42 13.97 -4.29 0.74
C SER A 42 14.89 -4.01 1.93
N LEU A 43 14.38 -4.09 3.16
CA LEU A 43 15.21 -4.03 4.35
C LEU A 43 16.19 -5.20 4.38
N PRO A 44 17.41 -5.02 4.91
CA PRO A 44 18.37 -6.11 5.02
C PRO A 44 17.85 -7.19 5.99
N ASP A 45 18.12 -8.45 5.63
CA ASP A 45 17.92 -9.56 6.56
C ASP A 45 18.82 -9.37 7.79
N LYS A 46 18.26 -9.59 8.97
CA LYS A 46 18.94 -9.37 10.24
C LYS A 46 18.70 -10.54 11.20
N GLU A 47 19.76 -11.00 11.85
CA GLU A 47 19.60 -11.96 12.92
C GLU A 47 18.91 -11.31 14.13
N SER A 48 17.97 -12.03 14.72
CA SER A 48 17.23 -11.61 15.90
C SER A 48 17.94 -12.05 17.18
N ASP A 49 17.90 -11.20 18.19
CA ASP A 49 18.32 -11.55 19.56
C ASP A 49 17.28 -12.38 20.30
N VAL A 50 16.06 -12.49 19.75
CA VAL A 50 14.95 -13.25 20.30
C VAL A 50 14.98 -14.68 19.77
N VAL A 51 14.92 -15.64 20.67
CA VAL A 51 14.93 -17.08 20.38
C VAL A 51 13.51 -17.61 20.41
N LEU A 52 13.16 -18.48 19.47
CA LEU A 52 11.87 -19.17 19.43
C LEU A 52 12.02 -20.60 19.99
N LEU A 53 11.15 -20.97 20.90
CA LEU A 53 10.99 -22.35 21.35
C LEU A 53 9.64 -22.87 20.90
N ASN A 54 9.67 -23.76 19.94
CA ASN A 54 8.51 -24.31 19.28
C ASN A 54 7.98 -25.55 20.03
N LEU A 55 6.67 -25.58 20.25
CA LEU A 55 5.95 -26.79 20.67
C LEU A 55 5.29 -27.37 19.43
N GLY A 56 6.05 -28.20 18.70
CA GLY A 56 5.70 -28.73 17.39
C GLY A 56 5.30 -30.22 17.42
N GLU A 57 5.44 -30.90 16.31
CA GLU A 57 5.06 -32.31 16.14
C GLU A 57 5.92 -33.24 16.99
N GLU A 58 7.23 -33.00 17.09
CA GLU A 58 8.14 -33.79 17.88
C GLU A 58 7.89 -33.60 19.42
N THR A 59 7.50 -32.37 19.79
CA THR A 59 7.05 -32.14 21.18
C THR A 59 5.80 -32.95 21.50
N LEU A 60 4.81 -33.01 20.58
CA LEU A 60 3.62 -33.85 20.75
C LEU A 60 3.97 -35.36 20.83
N ALA A 61 4.91 -35.81 20.01
CA ALA A 61 5.36 -37.20 20.01
C ALA A 61 6.00 -37.59 21.39
N ASN A 62 6.75 -36.66 21.98
CA ASN A 62 7.48 -36.94 23.24
C ASN A 62 6.66 -36.71 24.50
N TYR A 63 5.78 -35.70 24.53
CA TYR A 63 5.03 -35.31 25.74
C TYR A 63 3.53 -35.63 25.66
N GLY A 64 3.05 -36.12 24.52
CA GLY A 64 1.66 -36.52 24.33
C GLY A 64 0.76 -35.44 23.79
N GLN A 65 -0.55 -35.62 23.92
CA GLN A 65 -1.57 -34.77 23.33
C GLN A 65 -1.66 -33.40 23.99
N TYR A 66 -1.75 -32.34 23.18
CA TYR A 66 -2.06 -30.99 23.65
C TYR A 66 -3.55 -30.87 24.07
N PRO A 67 -3.89 -30.05 25.10
CA PRO A 67 -3.01 -29.28 25.96
C PRO A 67 -2.19 -30.15 26.94
N PHE A 68 -0.89 -29.84 27.05
CA PHE A 68 -0.01 -30.55 27.95
C PHE A 68 -0.39 -30.29 29.40
N PRO A 69 -0.13 -31.26 30.32
CA PRO A 69 -0.22 -31.05 31.77
C PRO A 69 0.67 -29.88 32.22
N ARG A 70 0.26 -29.12 33.24
CA ARG A 70 1.01 -27.96 33.74
C ARG A 70 2.42 -28.29 34.22
N HIS A 71 2.65 -29.50 34.72
CA HIS A 71 4.00 -29.91 35.10
C HIS A 71 4.97 -30.00 33.93
N THR A 72 4.48 -30.22 32.69
CA THR A 72 5.32 -30.17 31.48
C THR A 72 5.84 -28.76 31.22
N TYR A 73 5.00 -27.74 31.40
CA TYR A 73 5.42 -26.34 31.28
C TYR A 73 6.36 -25.93 32.44
N ALA A 74 6.14 -26.43 33.64
CA ALA A 74 7.06 -26.22 34.75
C ALA A 74 8.45 -26.82 34.45
N GLN A 75 8.52 -28.03 33.89
CA GLN A 75 9.77 -28.65 33.43
C GLN A 75 10.41 -27.81 32.30
N LEU A 76 9.63 -27.37 31.31
CA LEU A 76 10.11 -26.49 30.22
C LEU A 76 10.79 -25.23 30.78
N ILE A 77 10.18 -24.57 31.78
CA ILE A 77 10.79 -23.39 32.42
C ILE A 77 12.11 -23.79 33.12
N SER A 78 12.14 -24.93 33.81
CA SER A 78 13.36 -25.44 34.44
C SER A 78 14.47 -25.65 33.40
N ASP A 79 14.17 -26.29 32.30
CA ASP A 79 15.14 -26.60 31.25
C ASP A 79 15.66 -25.31 30.57
N LEU A 80 14.78 -24.33 30.30
CA LEU A 80 15.20 -23.03 29.81
C LEU A 80 16.09 -22.27 30.79
N ARG A 81 15.82 -22.35 32.11
CA ARG A 81 16.67 -21.73 33.12
C ARG A 81 18.03 -22.41 33.21
N ASN A 82 18.08 -23.76 33.11
CA ASN A 82 19.31 -24.50 33.01
C ASN A 82 20.12 -24.16 31.76
N ALA A 83 19.45 -23.83 30.67
CA ALA A 83 20.04 -23.30 29.44
C ALA A 83 20.38 -21.78 29.50
N ASN A 84 20.26 -21.16 30.68
CA ASN A 84 20.56 -19.74 30.93
C ASN A 84 19.71 -18.78 30.06
N ALA A 85 18.42 -19.07 29.89
CA ALA A 85 17.46 -18.14 29.28
C ALA A 85 17.27 -16.89 30.17
N GLY A 86 17.19 -15.74 29.58
CA GLY A 86 16.90 -14.46 30.26
C GLY A 86 15.44 -14.31 30.61
N MET A 87 14.63 -13.78 29.69
CA MET A 87 13.18 -13.67 29.81
C MET A 87 12.51 -14.84 29.09
N ILE A 88 11.46 -15.40 29.70
CA ILE A 88 10.66 -16.46 29.08
C ILE A 88 9.25 -15.91 28.85
N VAL A 89 8.77 -15.94 27.61
CA VAL A 89 7.51 -15.37 27.19
C VAL A 89 6.64 -16.46 26.58
N PHE A 90 5.42 -16.64 27.07
CA PHE A 90 4.47 -17.59 26.50
C PHE A 90 3.47 -16.87 25.61
N THR A 91 3.34 -17.30 24.34
CA THR A 91 2.22 -16.91 23.46
C THR A 91 1.03 -17.86 23.62
N ILE A 92 1.12 -18.79 24.56
CA ILE A 92 0.09 -19.75 24.94
C ILE A 92 -0.64 -19.21 26.17
N MET A 93 -1.96 -19.28 26.14
CA MET A 93 -2.81 -18.88 27.26
C MET A 93 -3.26 -20.09 28.09
N PHE A 94 -3.50 -19.85 29.37
CA PHE A 94 -3.88 -20.87 30.37
C PHE A 94 -5.19 -20.47 31.06
N PRO A 95 -6.34 -20.39 30.32
CA PRO A 95 -7.59 -19.84 30.85
C PRO A 95 -8.35 -20.81 31.78
N GLU A 96 -8.00 -22.07 31.78
CA GLU A 96 -8.69 -23.13 32.53
C GLU A 96 -7.73 -23.88 33.45
N ALA A 97 -8.28 -24.38 34.57
CA ALA A 97 -7.50 -25.20 35.50
C ALA A 97 -7.01 -26.52 34.85
N ASP A 98 -5.83 -26.96 35.26
CA ASP A 98 -5.25 -28.21 34.76
C ASP A 98 -6.06 -29.41 35.22
N ARG A 99 -6.60 -30.15 34.29
CA ARG A 99 -7.29 -31.41 34.55
C ARG A 99 -6.42 -32.50 35.22
N PHE A 100 -5.10 -32.32 35.20
CA PHE A 100 -4.12 -33.22 35.78
C PHE A 100 -3.55 -32.73 37.13
N GLY A 101 -3.97 -31.54 37.60
CA GLY A 101 -3.66 -31.01 38.91
C GLY A 101 -2.28 -30.35 39.05
N GLY A 102 -1.67 -29.90 37.97
CA GLY A 102 -0.32 -29.31 37.97
C GLY A 102 -0.24 -27.80 38.20
N ASP A 103 -1.36 -27.11 38.43
CA ASP A 103 -1.41 -25.65 38.48
C ASP A 103 -0.52 -25.03 39.55
N GLU A 104 -0.54 -25.57 40.80
CA GLU A 104 0.25 -25.04 41.90
C GLU A 104 1.75 -25.08 41.61
N VAL A 105 2.23 -26.17 41.02
CA VAL A 105 3.65 -26.33 40.63
C VAL A 105 3.99 -25.31 39.53
N PHE A 106 3.16 -25.16 38.52
CA PHE A 106 3.39 -24.24 37.44
C PHE A 106 3.36 -22.78 37.92
N ILE A 107 2.40 -22.40 38.78
CA ILE A 107 2.31 -21.06 39.38
C ILE A 107 3.60 -20.75 40.16
N SER A 108 4.12 -21.72 40.94
CA SER A 108 5.39 -21.55 41.68
C SER A 108 6.57 -21.27 40.74
N TRP A 109 6.66 -21.97 39.60
CA TRP A 109 7.70 -21.73 38.60
C TRP A 109 7.52 -20.39 37.90
N VAL A 110 6.30 -19.99 37.58
CA VAL A 110 5.98 -18.67 36.94
C VAL A 110 6.41 -17.52 37.86
N ASN A 111 6.08 -17.61 39.16
CA ASN A 111 6.37 -16.54 40.13
C ASN A 111 7.87 -16.26 40.31
N ASN A 112 8.71 -17.27 40.21
CA ASN A 112 10.14 -17.16 40.58
C ASN A 112 11.09 -17.00 39.37
N ASN A 113 10.58 -17.02 38.15
CA ASN A 113 11.42 -17.20 36.96
C ASN A 113 11.22 -16.17 35.87
N GLY A 114 10.75 -14.97 36.14
CA GLY A 114 10.67 -13.90 35.14
C GLY A 114 9.87 -14.30 33.90
N ILE A 115 8.66 -14.80 34.14
CA ILE A 115 7.77 -15.26 33.08
C ILE A 115 6.82 -14.15 32.69
N ILE A 116 6.62 -13.97 31.37
CA ILE A 116 5.58 -13.12 30.83
C ILE A 116 4.55 -14.00 30.13
N LEU A 117 3.28 -13.74 30.41
CA LEU A 117 2.15 -14.47 29.81
C LEU A 117 1.44 -13.62 28.79
N SER A 118 0.81 -14.28 27.83
CA SER A 118 -0.05 -13.62 26.84
C SER A 118 -1.51 -13.64 27.28
N GLN A 119 -2.25 -12.67 26.74
CA GLN A 119 -3.71 -12.59 26.79
C GLN A 119 -4.23 -12.14 25.43
N ASP A 120 -5.51 -12.36 25.14
CA ASP A 120 -6.13 -11.97 23.88
C ASP A 120 -7.32 -11.05 24.12
N ALA A 121 -7.34 -9.90 23.44
CA ALA A 121 -8.47 -8.99 23.48
C ALA A 121 -9.59 -9.53 22.59
N SER A 122 -10.78 -9.71 23.16
CA SER A 122 -11.90 -10.35 22.50
C SER A 122 -13.03 -9.37 22.14
N SER A 123 -13.47 -9.41 20.90
CA SER A 123 -14.65 -8.70 20.44
C SER A 123 -15.97 -9.31 20.96
N ARG A 124 -15.94 -10.54 21.50
CA ARG A 124 -17.14 -11.31 21.92
C ARG A 124 -17.53 -11.13 23.38
N GLY A 125 -16.91 -10.19 24.10
CA GLY A 125 -17.46 -9.73 25.37
C GLY A 125 -17.27 -10.64 26.58
N ARG A 126 -16.19 -11.41 26.65
CA ARG A 126 -15.72 -11.98 27.92
C ARG A 126 -15.06 -10.85 28.72
N SER A 127 -15.62 -10.48 29.85
CA SER A 127 -15.13 -9.37 30.67
C SER A 127 -14.30 -9.88 31.84
N ASP A 128 -13.26 -10.65 31.55
CA ASP A 128 -12.31 -11.03 32.59
C ASP A 128 -11.40 -9.82 32.87
N SER A 129 -11.09 -9.56 34.12
CA SER A 129 -10.15 -8.50 34.51
C SER A 129 -8.74 -9.07 34.55
N ALA A 130 -7.82 -8.46 33.81
CA ALA A 130 -6.40 -8.78 33.89
C ALA A 130 -5.64 -7.77 34.76
N PRO A 131 -4.44 -8.09 35.23
CA PRO A 131 -3.56 -7.13 35.86
C PRO A 131 -3.35 -5.90 34.98
N TYR A 132 -3.49 -4.74 35.57
CA TYR A 132 -3.38 -3.45 34.89
C TYR A 132 -2.02 -2.83 35.14
N VAL A 133 -1.40 -2.33 34.09
CA VAL A 133 -0.16 -1.56 34.14
C VAL A 133 -0.46 -0.08 34.02
N GLY A 134 0.04 0.73 34.94
CA GLY A 134 -0.19 2.17 34.96
C GLY A 134 0.36 2.87 33.70
N THR A 135 -0.38 3.81 33.16
CA THR A 135 0.01 4.62 32.02
C THR A 135 -0.04 6.11 32.36
N ALA A 136 0.81 6.88 31.70
CA ALA A 136 0.79 8.33 31.75
C ALA A 136 0.68 8.88 30.32
N THR A 137 -0.34 9.71 30.06
CA THR A 137 -0.50 10.42 28.79
C THR A 137 0.12 11.80 28.85
N LEU A 138 0.91 12.16 27.85
CA LEU A 138 1.54 13.45 27.67
C LEU A 138 0.99 14.11 26.40
N GLY A 139 0.63 15.38 26.47
CA GLY A 139 0.08 16.11 25.34
C GLY A 139 -1.38 16.52 25.54
N GLU A 140 -2.03 16.99 24.48
CA GLU A 140 -3.36 17.62 24.54
C GLU A 140 -4.50 16.69 24.05
N GLY A 141 -4.18 15.54 23.44
CA GLY A 141 -5.16 14.58 22.92
C GLY A 141 -5.54 13.51 23.94
N ASP A 142 -6.72 12.91 23.74
CA ASP A 142 -7.13 11.73 24.50
C ASP A 142 -6.69 10.46 23.74
N ALA A 143 -5.76 9.71 24.34
CA ALA A 143 -5.26 8.47 23.75
C ALA A 143 -6.35 7.40 23.56
N TYR A 144 -7.39 7.43 24.38
CA TYR A 144 -8.47 6.44 24.33
C TYR A 144 -9.30 6.51 23.05
N ASP A 145 -9.41 7.69 22.43
CA ASP A 145 -10.20 7.88 21.20
C ASP A 145 -9.59 7.19 19.97
N PHE A 146 -8.31 6.83 20.03
CA PHE A 146 -7.56 6.35 18.87
C PHE A 146 -7.16 4.89 18.91
N VAL A 147 -6.98 4.32 20.12
CA VAL A 147 -6.55 2.92 20.24
C VAL A 147 -7.67 1.95 19.91
N PRO A 148 -7.36 0.74 19.40
CA PRO A 148 -8.36 -0.29 19.17
C PRO A 148 -9.11 -0.63 20.46
N GLU A 149 -10.45 -0.61 20.41
CA GLU A 149 -11.32 -0.94 21.53
C GLU A 149 -11.85 -2.36 21.39
N TYR A 150 -11.80 -3.12 22.53
CA TYR A 150 -12.35 -4.45 22.64
C TYR A 150 -13.30 -4.55 23.85
N LYS A 151 -14.27 -5.46 23.75
CA LYS A 151 -15.31 -5.62 24.76
C LYS A 151 -14.89 -6.47 25.96
N GLY A 152 -13.81 -7.22 25.85
CA GLY A 152 -13.33 -8.08 26.92
C GLY A 152 -12.01 -8.74 26.58
N LEU A 153 -11.57 -9.61 27.48
CA LEU A 153 -10.32 -10.34 27.43
C LEU A 153 -10.57 -11.84 27.52
N VAL A 154 -9.65 -12.62 26.93
CA VAL A 154 -9.38 -13.99 27.29
C VAL A 154 -8.09 -13.97 28.11
N THR A 155 -8.20 -14.27 29.40
CA THR A 155 -7.10 -14.18 30.36
C THR A 155 -6.63 -15.56 30.77
N ASN A 156 -5.50 -15.62 31.46
CA ASN A 156 -5.07 -16.84 32.15
C ASN A 156 -5.81 -17.03 33.50
N LEU A 157 -5.53 -18.09 34.20
CA LEU A 157 -5.98 -18.22 35.59
C LEU A 157 -5.48 -17.01 36.41
N PRO A 158 -6.31 -16.43 37.31
CA PRO A 158 -5.94 -15.23 38.09
C PRO A 158 -4.65 -15.40 38.91
N GLU A 159 -4.43 -16.60 39.42
CA GLU A 159 -3.24 -16.94 40.18
C GLU A 159 -1.96 -16.92 39.29
N LEU A 160 -2.07 -17.39 38.03
CA LEU A 160 -0.97 -17.35 37.08
C LEU A 160 -0.64 -15.90 36.68
N GLU A 161 -1.66 -15.07 36.41
CA GLU A 161 -1.44 -13.66 36.07
C GLU A 161 -0.83 -12.86 37.23
N THR A 162 -1.23 -13.18 38.46
CA THR A 162 -0.64 -12.56 39.65
C THR A 162 0.80 -12.99 39.86
N ALA A 163 1.16 -14.24 39.52
CA ALA A 163 2.50 -14.78 39.62
C ALA A 163 3.43 -14.32 38.49
N ALA A 164 2.89 -13.97 37.32
CA ALA A 164 3.68 -13.54 36.20
C ALA A 164 4.31 -12.14 36.42
N TRP A 165 5.48 -11.91 35.83
CA TRP A 165 6.16 -10.62 35.88
C TRP A 165 5.49 -9.59 34.95
N GLY A 166 4.75 -10.07 33.99
CA GLY A 166 3.95 -9.23 33.06
C GLY A 166 2.94 -10.05 32.29
N VAL A 167 1.92 -9.36 31.78
CA VAL A 167 0.89 -9.94 30.92
C VAL A 167 0.63 -8.97 29.77
N GLY A 168 0.72 -9.46 28.52
CA GLY A 168 0.58 -8.64 27.32
C GLY A 168 -0.35 -9.21 26.26
N LEU A 169 -0.95 -8.31 25.47
CA LEU A 169 -1.86 -8.67 24.37
C LEU A 169 -1.09 -9.24 23.18
N ILE A 170 -1.60 -10.33 22.59
CA ILE A 170 -1.05 -10.92 21.34
C ILE A 170 -1.80 -10.49 20.09
N ASN A 171 -2.74 -9.56 20.20
CA ASN A 171 -3.57 -9.11 19.10
C ASN A 171 -2.74 -8.46 18.01
N SER A 172 -3.16 -8.69 16.77
CA SER A 172 -2.57 -8.07 15.58
C SER A 172 -3.64 -7.38 14.73
N LYS A 173 -3.22 -6.43 13.93
CA LYS A 173 -4.10 -5.69 13.02
C LYS A 173 -4.08 -6.33 11.64
N LYS A 174 -5.23 -6.86 11.21
CA LYS A 174 -5.43 -7.34 9.85
C LYS A 174 -5.82 -6.17 8.95
N GLU A 175 -5.11 -6.02 7.85
CA GLU A 175 -5.44 -5.04 6.83
C GLU A 175 -6.60 -5.51 5.92
N VAL A 176 -6.99 -4.68 4.96
CA VAL A 176 -8.11 -4.96 4.03
C VAL A 176 -7.94 -6.25 3.20
N ASP A 177 -6.69 -6.69 3.03
CA ASP A 177 -6.31 -7.93 2.32
C ASP A 177 -6.09 -9.12 3.26
N ASN A 178 -6.41 -8.98 4.55
CA ASN A 178 -6.18 -9.94 5.62
C ASN A 178 -4.70 -10.25 5.91
N ILE A 179 -3.76 -9.46 5.40
CA ILE A 179 -2.34 -9.56 5.73
C ILE A 179 -2.05 -8.72 6.97
N THR A 180 -1.28 -9.27 7.89
CA THR A 180 -0.83 -8.58 9.11
C THR A 180 0.49 -7.88 8.83
N ARG A 181 0.49 -6.55 8.94
CA ARG A 181 1.68 -5.68 8.76
C ARG A 181 1.98 -4.85 10.00
N ARG A 182 1.01 -4.72 10.88
CA ARG A 182 1.07 -3.85 12.06
C ARG A 182 0.55 -4.56 13.30
N ILE A 183 1.14 -4.20 14.44
CA ILE A 183 0.64 -4.60 15.76
C ILE A 183 0.33 -3.31 16.53
N PRO A 184 -0.87 -3.18 17.11
CA PRO A 184 -1.16 -2.10 18.04
C PRO A 184 -0.38 -2.35 19.34
N LEU A 185 0.43 -1.38 19.78
CA LEU A 185 1.17 -1.47 21.04
C LEU A 185 0.25 -1.33 22.25
N LEU A 186 -0.91 -0.72 22.05
CA LEU A 186 -1.92 -0.48 23.09
C LEU A 186 -3.30 -0.79 22.53
N SER A 187 -4.15 -1.30 23.41
CA SER A 187 -5.58 -1.48 23.14
C SER A 187 -6.38 -1.11 24.37
N GLN A 188 -7.61 -0.63 24.15
CA GLN A 188 -8.54 -0.28 25.22
C GLN A 188 -9.50 -1.43 25.49
N ILE A 189 -9.64 -1.80 26.76
CA ILE A 189 -10.63 -2.77 27.24
C ILE A 189 -11.29 -2.18 28.48
N ASN A 190 -12.61 -2.04 28.47
CA ASN A 190 -13.42 -1.51 29.58
C ASN A 190 -12.89 -0.14 30.12
N GLY A 191 -12.46 0.74 29.23
CA GLY A 191 -11.94 2.07 29.59
C GLY A 191 -10.53 2.08 30.18
N GLN A 192 -9.76 0.99 30.04
CA GLN A 192 -8.35 0.89 30.47
C GLN A 192 -7.47 0.51 29.29
N LEU A 193 -6.23 1.01 29.30
CA LEU A 193 -5.22 0.69 28.28
C LEU A 193 -4.40 -0.52 28.70
N TYR A 194 -4.29 -1.48 27.80
CA TYR A 194 -3.49 -2.71 27.97
C TYR A 194 -2.36 -2.73 26.94
N PRO A 195 -1.12 -3.10 27.36
CA PRO A 195 0.01 -3.20 26.48
C PRO A 195 -0.04 -4.47 25.61
N ALA A 196 0.49 -4.37 24.40
CA ALA A 196 0.82 -5.54 23.59
C ALA A 196 1.99 -6.31 24.24
N LEU A 197 2.09 -7.60 23.92
CA LEU A 197 3.11 -8.48 24.46
C LEU A 197 4.55 -7.95 24.26
N PRO A 198 4.95 -7.44 23.08
CA PRO A 198 6.28 -6.87 22.89
C PRO A 198 6.57 -5.66 23.79
N LEU A 199 5.57 -4.78 23.98
CA LEU A 199 5.72 -3.61 24.84
C LEU A 199 5.86 -4.00 26.30
N GLU A 200 5.10 -4.99 26.74
CA GLU A 200 5.17 -5.53 28.12
C GLU A 200 6.50 -6.22 28.41
N VAL A 201 7.03 -6.98 27.43
CA VAL A 201 8.38 -7.59 27.55
C VAL A 201 9.43 -6.51 27.79
N ILE A 202 9.40 -5.42 27.01
CA ILE A 202 10.37 -4.32 27.18
C ILE A 202 10.19 -3.63 28.54
N ARG A 203 8.95 -3.40 28.98
CA ARG A 203 8.67 -2.79 30.27
C ARG A 203 9.28 -3.61 31.41
N VAL A 204 9.08 -4.92 31.37
CA VAL A 204 9.61 -5.84 32.40
C VAL A 204 11.12 -5.93 32.33
N LEU A 205 11.74 -6.04 31.16
CA LEU A 205 13.19 -6.04 30.98
C LEU A 205 13.87 -4.79 31.53
N GLN A 206 13.16 -3.65 31.54
CA GLN A 206 13.65 -2.38 32.08
C GLN A 206 13.28 -2.14 33.53
N ASP A 207 12.65 -3.10 34.19
CA ASP A 207 12.16 -3.00 35.59
C ASP A 207 11.31 -1.73 35.81
N LYS A 208 10.42 -1.41 34.83
CA LYS A 208 9.52 -0.27 34.91
C LYS A 208 8.13 -0.65 35.37
N LYS A 209 7.54 0.23 36.17
CA LYS A 209 6.15 0.05 36.67
C LYS A 209 5.10 0.53 35.70
N SER A 210 5.51 1.36 34.74
CA SER A 210 4.58 2.00 33.79
C SER A 210 5.30 2.39 32.51
N TYR A 211 4.51 2.71 31.49
CA TYR A 211 4.94 3.35 30.26
C TYR A 211 4.20 4.68 30.09
N SER A 212 4.70 5.56 29.23
CA SER A 212 4.07 6.82 28.92
C SER A 212 3.79 6.95 27.44
N LEU A 213 2.74 7.70 27.10
CA LEU A 213 2.28 7.96 25.74
C LEU A 213 2.39 9.43 25.45
N LYS A 214 2.74 9.78 24.23
CA LYS A 214 2.55 11.11 23.70
C LYS A 214 1.41 11.08 22.69
N ALA A 215 0.34 11.82 22.98
CA ALA A 215 -0.82 11.96 22.12
C ALA A 215 -1.10 13.45 21.82
N ASP A 216 -1.71 13.72 20.69
CA ASP A 216 -2.25 15.02 20.32
C ASP A 216 -3.66 14.84 19.71
N TYR A 217 -4.23 15.91 19.13
CA TYR A 217 -5.56 15.88 18.51
C TYR A 217 -5.66 14.93 17.30
N ASP A 218 -4.51 14.54 16.72
CA ASP A 218 -4.44 13.67 15.55
C ASP A 218 -4.18 12.20 15.92
N GLY A 219 -3.91 11.87 17.19
CA GLY A 219 -3.69 10.52 17.69
C GLY A 219 -2.41 10.36 18.48
N ILE A 220 -2.04 9.09 18.68
CA ILE A 220 -0.84 8.70 19.39
C ILE A 220 0.37 8.92 18.46
N LYS A 221 1.44 9.49 19.00
CA LYS A 221 2.69 9.77 18.26
C LYS A 221 3.81 8.83 18.68
N ASP A 222 3.98 8.69 19.99
CA ASP A 222 5.07 7.90 20.56
C ASP A 222 4.61 7.14 21.79
N VAL A 223 5.18 5.95 21.99
CA VAL A 223 5.13 5.19 23.25
C VAL A 223 6.52 5.17 23.83
N MET A 224 6.65 5.48 25.12
CA MET A 224 7.95 5.66 25.78
C MET A 224 8.14 4.71 26.97
N ILE A 225 9.26 4.01 26.98
CA ILE A 225 9.75 3.22 28.13
C ILE A 225 11.24 3.56 28.29
N PRO A 226 11.61 4.52 29.17
CA PRO A 226 13.02 4.84 29.36
C PRO A 226 13.83 3.63 29.85
N PRO A 227 15.09 3.42 29.39
CA PRO A 227 15.92 4.36 28.62
C PRO A 227 15.82 4.25 27.10
N TYR A 228 14.92 3.42 26.56
CA TYR A 228 14.74 3.32 25.11
C TYR A 228 14.27 4.64 24.51
N ASP A 229 14.66 4.88 23.27
CA ASP A 229 14.14 5.98 22.48
C ASP A 229 12.61 5.85 22.32
N PRO A 230 11.89 6.95 22.18
CA PRO A 230 10.45 6.92 21.94
C PRO A 230 10.10 6.06 20.72
N ILE A 231 9.24 5.08 20.90
CA ILE A 231 8.75 4.20 19.84
C ILE A 231 7.71 4.98 19.05
N LYS A 232 8.05 5.37 17.82
CA LYS A 232 7.11 6.04 16.92
C LYS A 232 6.00 5.09 16.51
N THR A 233 4.76 5.57 16.59
CA THR A 233 3.58 4.79 16.25
C THR A 233 2.75 5.49 15.17
N GLU A 234 1.86 4.74 14.55
CA GLU A 234 0.73 5.29 13.83
C GLU A 234 -0.26 5.93 14.83
N TYR A 235 -1.21 6.70 14.32
CA TYR A 235 -2.20 7.42 15.14
C TYR A 235 -2.98 6.51 16.13
N ASP A 236 -3.10 5.21 15.82
CA ASP A 236 -3.82 4.19 16.59
C ASP A 236 -2.89 3.34 17.49
N SER A 237 -1.70 3.84 17.81
CA SER A 237 -0.64 3.13 18.54
C SER A 237 0.02 1.96 17.79
N SER A 238 -0.36 1.67 16.56
CA SER A 238 0.23 0.55 15.81
C SER A 238 1.65 0.86 15.36
N ILE A 239 2.51 -0.15 15.36
CA ILE A 239 3.83 -0.12 14.72
C ILE A 239 3.83 -0.98 13.46
N TRP A 240 4.54 -0.54 12.43
CA TRP A 240 4.84 -1.36 11.27
C TRP A 240 5.92 -2.37 11.62
N LEU A 241 5.71 -3.61 11.22
CA LEU A 241 6.63 -4.70 11.50
C LEU A 241 7.74 -4.76 10.45
N ASN A 242 8.97 -4.87 10.92
CA ASN A 242 10.02 -5.44 10.09
C ASN A 242 9.90 -6.97 10.18
N THR A 243 9.60 -7.61 9.06
CA THR A 243 9.44 -9.07 8.97
C THR A 243 10.67 -9.76 8.41
N ASN A 244 11.81 -9.05 8.23
CA ASN A 244 13.06 -9.57 7.67
C ASN A 244 14.03 -10.04 8.79
N TYR A 245 13.47 -10.54 9.91
CA TYR A 245 14.28 -11.12 10.94
C TYR A 245 14.39 -12.63 10.78
N THR A 246 15.60 -13.15 10.98
CA THR A 246 15.85 -14.59 11.12
C THR A 246 16.02 -14.91 12.60
N HIS A 247 15.07 -15.66 13.15
CA HIS A 247 15.09 -16.11 14.55
C HIS A 247 15.80 -17.45 14.67
N LYS A 248 16.53 -17.66 15.76
CA LYS A 248 17.02 -18.98 16.14
C LYS A 248 15.84 -19.76 16.71
N GLU A 249 15.60 -20.96 16.17
CA GLU A 249 14.47 -21.79 16.53
C GLU A 249 14.93 -23.12 17.07
N TYR A 250 14.26 -23.58 18.12
CA TYR A 250 14.46 -24.90 18.72
C TYR A 250 13.08 -25.54 18.98
N GLU A 251 12.99 -26.85 18.80
CA GLU A 251 11.78 -27.60 19.18
C GLU A 251 11.95 -28.28 20.51
N TYR A 252 11.04 -28.02 21.46
CA TYR A 252 11.12 -28.53 22.81
C TYR A 252 10.99 -30.06 22.86
N GLY A 253 11.95 -30.70 23.57
CA GLY A 253 11.99 -32.15 23.68
C GLY A 253 12.65 -32.88 22.53
N TYR A 254 12.99 -32.15 21.43
CA TYR A 254 13.70 -32.70 20.28
C TYR A 254 15.10 -32.10 20.12
N ASP A 255 15.21 -30.80 20.13
CA ASP A 255 16.49 -30.10 20.03
C ASP A 255 17.18 -30.00 21.39
N ALA A 256 18.49 -30.17 21.39
CA ALA A 256 19.30 -29.84 22.55
C ALA A 256 19.36 -28.32 22.72
N LEU A 257 18.90 -27.78 23.85
CA LEU A 257 18.96 -26.37 24.14
C LEU A 257 20.42 -25.92 24.35
N PRO A 258 20.95 -24.99 23.55
CA PRO A 258 22.30 -24.45 23.80
C PRO A 258 22.27 -23.50 25.00
N ASN A 259 23.44 -22.94 25.35
CA ASN A 259 23.47 -21.82 26.28
C ASN A 259 22.84 -20.58 25.59
N LEU A 260 21.73 -20.12 26.13
CA LEU A 260 20.94 -19.00 25.58
C LEU A 260 21.46 -17.61 26.00
N ASN A 261 22.54 -17.57 26.80
CA ASN A 261 23.27 -16.33 27.16
C ASN A 261 22.40 -15.17 27.66
N GLY A 262 21.31 -15.47 28.37
CA GLY A 262 20.39 -14.48 28.88
C GLY A 262 19.42 -13.91 27.81
N GLN A 263 19.34 -14.51 26.64
CA GLN A 263 18.39 -14.06 25.57
C GLN A 263 16.94 -14.27 26.00
N THR A 264 16.07 -13.47 25.42
CA THR A 264 14.61 -13.63 25.53
C THR A 264 14.15 -14.81 24.68
N VAL A 265 13.39 -15.72 25.27
CA VAL A 265 12.83 -16.90 24.62
C VAL A 265 11.32 -16.76 24.52
N ILE A 266 10.76 -16.84 23.33
CA ILE A 266 9.31 -16.85 23.11
C ILE A 266 8.87 -18.27 22.81
N VAL A 267 7.99 -18.79 23.65
CA VAL A 267 7.44 -20.14 23.58
C VAL A 267 6.07 -20.12 22.91
N GLY A 268 5.89 -20.96 21.90
CA GLY A 268 4.60 -21.02 21.18
C GLY A 268 4.35 -22.35 20.49
N LEU A 269 3.11 -22.50 20.00
CA LEU A 269 2.67 -23.70 19.29
C LEU A 269 3.00 -23.58 17.80
N THR A 270 3.57 -24.65 17.23
CA THR A 270 3.81 -24.76 15.78
C THR A 270 3.19 -26.03 15.19
N ALA A 271 2.71 -26.97 16.02
CA ALA A 271 2.12 -28.21 15.55
C ALA A 271 0.91 -27.98 14.62
N SER A 272 0.85 -28.74 13.56
CA SER A 272 -0.19 -28.65 12.52
C SER A 272 -1.59 -28.84 13.11
N GLY A 273 -2.52 -27.97 12.76
CA GLY A 273 -3.89 -28.01 13.26
C GLY A 273 -4.09 -27.43 14.67
N LEU A 274 -3.01 -27.11 15.41
CA LEU A 274 -3.06 -26.44 16.70
C LEU A 274 -2.61 -24.97 16.59
N ALA A 275 -1.56 -24.71 15.81
CA ALA A 275 -1.01 -23.38 15.62
C ALA A 275 -1.86 -22.54 14.69
N SER A 276 -2.08 -21.28 15.05
CA SER A 276 -2.63 -20.27 14.15
C SER A 276 -1.55 -19.77 13.20
N GLN A 277 -1.81 -19.85 11.91
CA GLN A 277 -0.96 -19.29 10.89
C GLN A 277 -1.43 -17.87 10.55
N ILE A 278 -0.54 -16.89 10.63
CA ILE A 278 -0.84 -15.48 10.44
C ILE A 278 -0.20 -15.02 9.12
N PRO A 279 -1.00 -14.61 8.12
CA PRO A 279 -0.46 -14.08 6.89
C PRO A 279 0.31 -12.78 7.12
N THR A 280 1.56 -12.73 6.67
CA THR A 280 2.44 -11.55 6.67
C THR A 280 2.99 -11.29 5.27
N PRO A 281 3.60 -10.15 4.99
CA PRO A 281 4.25 -9.90 3.69
C PRO A 281 5.31 -10.94 3.31
N GLN A 282 5.99 -11.55 4.27
CA GLN A 282 7.03 -12.58 4.05
C GLN A 282 6.48 -14.00 3.93
N GLY A 283 5.23 -14.22 4.30
CA GLY A 283 4.60 -15.54 4.29
C GLY A 283 3.73 -15.79 5.51
N LEU A 284 3.55 -17.05 5.86
CA LEU A 284 2.76 -17.45 7.03
C LEU A 284 3.68 -17.53 8.26
N PHE A 285 3.41 -16.69 9.25
CA PHE A 285 4.10 -16.70 10.53
C PHE A 285 3.28 -17.41 11.59
N SER A 286 3.95 -18.07 12.51
CA SER A 286 3.35 -18.51 13.77
C SER A 286 3.11 -17.33 14.70
N ALA A 287 2.28 -17.51 15.74
CA ALA A 287 2.00 -16.43 16.69
C ALA A 287 3.27 -15.94 17.40
N GLN A 288 4.15 -16.86 17.83
CA GLN A 288 5.41 -16.53 18.49
C GLN A 288 6.39 -15.82 17.55
N GLU A 289 6.46 -16.22 16.28
CA GLU A 289 7.31 -15.58 15.27
C GLU A 289 6.88 -14.13 15.00
N LEU A 290 5.57 -13.90 14.92
CA LEU A 290 5.04 -12.55 14.77
C LEU A 290 5.36 -11.66 15.97
N GLN A 291 5.20 -12.18 17.20
CA GLN A 291 5.51 -11.45 18.43
C GLN A 291 7.03 -11.21 18.59
N ALA A 292 7.86 -12.18 18.19
CA ALA A 292 9.30 -12.03 18.16
C ALA A 292 9.76 -10.95 17.18
N SER A 293 9.20 -10.94 15.98
CA SER A 293 9.47 -9.91 14.96
C SER A 293 9.04 -8.52 15.44
N ALA A 294 7.90 -8.43 16.13
CA ALA A 294 7.44 -7.19 16.72
C ALA A 294 8.37 -6.70 17.85
N LEU A 295 8.77 -7.60 18.73
CA LEU A 295 9.70 -7.30 19.82
C LEU A 295 11.05 -6.82 19.27
N GLN A 296 11.60 -7.53 18.28
CA GLN A 296 12.86 -7.16 17.65
C GLN A 296 12.76 -5.82 16.91
N THR A 297 11.63 -5.55 16.25
CA THR A 297 11.38 -4.24 15.60
C THR A 297 11.48 -3.08 16.59
N VAL A 298 10.96 -3.27 17.80
CA VAL A 298 11.02 -2.26 18.86
C VAL A 298 12.43 -2.17 19.45
N ILE A 299 13.10 -3.28 19.72
CA ILE A 299 14.48 -3.33 20.26
C ILE A 299 15.44 -2.62 19.29
N ASP A 300 15.32 -2.87 18.02
CA ASP A 300 16.16 -2.25 16.99
C ASP A 300 15.85 -0.77 16.74
N GLY A 301 14.76 -0.25 17.29
CA GLY A 301 14.30 1.10 17.02
C GLY A 301 13.95 1.32 15.55
N THR A 302 13.58 0.27 14.82
CA THR A 302 13.23 0.37 13.40
C THR A 302 11.97 1.22 13.26
N SER A 303 12.16 2.47 12.82
CA SER A 303 11.08 3.45 12.69
C SER A 303 10.48 3.42 11.29
N ILE A 304 9.54 2.52 11.07
CA ILE A 304 8.69 2.54 9.86
C ILE A 304 7.40 3.26 10.24
N SER A 305 7.05 4.30 9.49
CA SER A 305 5.86 5.11 9.80
C SER A 305 5.22 5.69 8.56
N ARG A 306 3.93 5.97 8.67
CA ARG A 306 3.16 6.72 7.68
C ARG A 306 2.46 7.92 8.36
N PRO A 307 3.19 9.02 8.62
CA PRO A 307 2.61 10.20 9.27
C PRO A 307 1.40 10.74 8.50
N GLN A 308 0.43 11.33 9.19
CA GLN A 308 -0.83 11.79 8.58
C GLN A 308 -0.63 12.83 7.47
N TRP A 309 0.42 13.66 7.54
CA TRP A 309 0.73 14.63 6.49
C TRP A 309 1.05 14.00 5.12
N THR A 310 1.47 12.71 5.08
CA THR A 310 1.85 12.01 3.84
C THR A 310 0.68 11.95 2.86
N GLY A 311 -0.54 11.75 3.33
CA GLY A 311 -1.73 11.73 2.48
C GLY A 311 -1.95 13.05 1.74
N LEU A 312 -1.83 14.17 2.44
CA LEU A 312 -1.96 15.51 1.84
C LEU A 312 -0.79 15.84 0.91
N ALA A 313 0.42 15.46 1.28
CA ALA A 313 1.61 15.64 0.43
C ALA A 313 1.48 14.85 -0.89
N GLU A 314 1.04 13.60 -0.84
CA GLU A 314 0.79 12.77 -2.03
C GLU A 314 -0.26 13.42 -2.95
N ILE A 315 -1.39 13.87 -2.42
CA ILE A 315 -2.43 14.57 -3.20
C ILE A 315 -1.84 15.82 -3.88
N GLY A 316 -1.05 16.62 -3.15
CA GLY A 316 -0.40 17.81 -3.70
C GLY A 316 0.59 17.47 -4.83
N LEU A 317 1.42 16.44 -4.63
CA LEU A 317 2.40 15.98 -5.63
C LEU A 317 1.72 15.40 -6.87
N ILE A 318 0.64 14.62 -6.69
CA ILE A 318 -0.18 14.09 -7.80
C ILE A 318 -0.73 15.26 -8.62
N LEU A 319 -1.32 16.25 -7.96
CA LEU A 319 -1.90 17.42 -8.64
C LEU A 319 -0.85 18.20 -9.44
N ILE A 320 0.27 18.54 -8.81
CA ILE A 320 1.35 19.31 -9.44
C ILE A 320 1.94 18.54 -10.61
N GLY A 321 2.30 17.27 -10.43
CA GLY A 321 2.90 16.44 -11.48
C GLY A 321 1.95 16.23 -12.66
N ALA A 322 0.67 15.93 -12.41
CA ALA A 322 -0.32 15.75 -13.46
C ALA A 322 -0.57 17.06 -14.24
N LEU A 323 -0.63 18.21 -13.57
CA LEU A 323 -0.78 19.51 -14.24
C LEU A 323 0.45 19.86 -15.07
N LEU A 324 1.66 19.56 -14.63
CA LEU A 324 2.89 19.75 -15.41
C LEU A 324 2.88 18.89 -16.67
N ILE A 325 2.48 17.62 -16.57
CA ILE A 325 2.38 16.72 -17.73
C ILE A 325 1.35 17.22 -18.72
N VAL A 326 0.12 17.53 -18.26
CA VAL A 326 -0.96 18.00 -19.11
C VAL A 326 -0.59 19.30 -19.80
N SER A 327 -0.11 20.29 -19.04
CA SER A 327 0.25 21.60 -19.61
C SER A 327 1.37 21.49 -20.64
N SER A 328 2.40 20.69 -20.40
CA SER A 328 3.50 20.50 -21.34
C SER A 328 3.03 19.92 -22.70
N ILE A 329 2.06 19.00 -22.70
CA ILE A 329 1.50 18.42 -23.93
C ILE A 329 0.68 19.45 -24.73
N TYR A 330 -0.14 20.23 -24.02
CA TYR A 330 -1.06 21.18 -24.70
C TYR A 330 -0.35 22.46 -25.17
N TYR A 331 0.59 22.99 -24.38
CA TYR A 331 1.24 24.28 -24.69
C TYR A 331 2.57 24.15 -25.43
N LEU A 332 3.26 23.00 -25.32
CA LEU A 332 4.56 22.81 -25.96
C LEU A 332 4.47 21.75 -27.07
N SER A 333 4.65 20.49 -26.74
CA SER A 333 4.50 19.38 -27.67
C SER A 333 4.36 18.04 -26.95
N VAL A 334 3.85 17.01 -27.64
CA VAL A 334 3.74 15.64 -27.09
C VAL A 334 5.10 15.07 -26.69
N TRP A 335 6.16 15.38 -27.44
CA TRP A 335 7.53 14.92 -27.16
C TRP A 335 8.11 15.56 -25.90
N ILE A 336 7.90 16.87 -25.71
CA ILE A 336 8.27 17.56 -24.48
C ILE A 336 7.42 17.04 -23.33
N GLY A 337 6.12 16.80 -23.55
CA GLY A 337 5.25 16.16 -22.58
C GLY A 337 5.72 14.78 -22.13
N ALA A 338 6.25 13.97 -23.05
CA ALA A 338 6.86 12.68 -22.72
C ALA A 338 8.12 12.86 -21.86
N ALA A 339 8.98 13.81 -22.19
CA ALA A 339 10.17 14.11 -21.38
C ALA A 339 9.80 14.59 -19.97
N VAL A 340 8.79 15.46 -19.85
CA VAL A 340 8.24 15.94 -18.55
C VAL A 340 7.62 14.79 -17.77
N PHE A 341 6.87 13.89 -18.43
CA PHE A 341 6.31 12.70 -17.78
C PHE A 341 7.40 11.84 -17.13
N PHE A 342 8.45 11.47 -17.88
CA PHE A 342 9.56 10.68 -17.33
C PHE A 342 10.31 11.43 -16.23
N ALA A 343 10.50 12.75 -16.36
CA ALA A 343 11.14 13.56 -15.34
C ALA A 343 10.31 13.60 -14.04
N VAL A 344 8.97 13.78 -14.12
CA VAL A 344 8.06 13.79 -12.97
C VAL A 344 8.04 12.43 -12.29
N VAL A 345 7.90 11.34 -13.05
CA VAL A 345 7.90 9.97 -12.49
C VAL A 345 9.22 9.67 -11.80
N SER A 346 10.35 9.99 -12.45
CA SER A 346 11.67 9.76 -11.86
C SER A 346 11.90 10.59 -10.60
N ALA A 347 11.55 11.88 -10.62
CA ALA A 347 11.70 12.77 -9.47
C ALA A 347 10.84 12.28 -8.29
N TYR A 348 9.60 11.87 -8.54
CA TYR A 348 8.72 11.31 -7.52
C TYR A 348 9.24 9.99 -6.96
N SER A 349 9.72 9.08 -7.83
CA SER A 349 10.29 7.80 -7.38
C SER A 349 11.55 8.00 -6.52
N ILE A 350 12.42 8.94 -6.91
CA ILE A 350 13.62 9.29 -6.13
C ILE A 350 13.21 9.89 -4.77
N LEU A 351 12.23 10.76 -4.74
CA LEU A 351 11.72 11.37 -3.51
C LEU A 351 11.16 10.31 -2.56
N VAL A 352 10.32 9.41 -3.06
CA VAL A 352 9.75 8.30 -2.27
C VAL A 352 10.86 7.42 -1.72
N TRP A 353 11.82 7.04 -2.55
CA TRP A 353 12.98 6.23 -2.15
C TRP A 353 13.84 6.93 -1.10
N TYR A 354 14.06 8.23 -1.25
CA TYR A 354 14.78 9.04 -0.28
C TYR A 354 14.10 9.04 1.10
N PHE A 355 12.79 9.29 1.16
CA PHE A 355 12.06 9.27 2.43
C PHE A 355 12.03 7.89 3.09
N TRP A 356 11.93 6.83 2.27
CA TRP A 356 12.01 5.47 2.74
C TRP A 356 13.38 5.17 3.38
N THR A 357 14.46 5.42 2.66
CA THR A 357 15.82 5.05 3.11
C THR A 357 16.37 5.95 4.21
N SER A 358 15.99 7.24 4.24
CA SER A 358 16.49 8.20 5.25
C SER A 358 15.70 8.22 6.54
N SER A 359 14.40 7.95 6.47
CA SER A 359 13.50 8.20 7.60
C SER A 359 12.47 7.08 7.84
N GLY A 360 12.45 6.01 7.04
CA GLY A 360 11.48 4.93 7.13
C GLY A 360 10.04 5.37 6.83
N ILE A 361 9.85 6.50 6.10
CA ILE A 361 8.52 7.03 5.81
C ILE A 361 7.94 6.36 4.57
N LEU A 362 6.73 5.81 4.73
CA LEU A 362 5.98 5.14 3.67
C LEU A 362 5.17 6.16 2.84
N LEU A 363 5.56 6.36 1.58
CA LEU A 363 4.82 7.15 0.59
C LEU A 363 4.28 6.26 -0.53
N ASP A 364 3.06 6.56 -0.98
CA ASP A 364 2.40 5.79 -2.04
C ASP A 364 2.97 6.13 -3.42
N LEU A 365 3.77 5.22 -3.97
CA LEU A 365 4.31 5.34 -5.32
C LEU A 365 3.30 4.89 -6.38
N SER A 366 2.54 3.84 -6.10
CA SER A 366 1.73 3.13 -7.08
C SER A 366 0.60 3.98 -7.66
N TYR A 367 -0.20 4.59 -6.80
CA TYR A 367 -1.33 5.40 -7.22
C TYR A 367 -0.89 6.64 -8.00
N SER A 368 0.16 7.31 -7.54
CA SER A 368 0.70 8.50 -8.20
C SER A 368 1.16 8.19 -9.63
N ILE A 369 1.88 7.09 -9.83
CA ILE A 369 2.32 6.66 -11.17
C ILE A 369 1.13 6.35 -12.08
N ILE A 370 0.10 5.66 -11.57
CA ILE A 370 -1.11 5.36 -12.35
C ILE A 370 -1.77 6.65 -12.83
N VAL A 371 -1.91 7.65 -11.95
CA VAL A 371 -2.52 8.93 -12.32
C VAL A 371 -1.67 9.67 -13.36
N TYR A 372 -0.33 9.66 -13.24
CA TYR A 372 0.55 10.28 -14.23
C TYR A 372 0.46 9.59 -15.60
N ILE A 373 0.42 8.25 -15.64
CA ILE A 373 0.25 7.47 -16.88
C ILE A 373 -1.08 7.85 -17.56
N ILE A 374 -2.17 7.86 -16.79
CA ILE A 374 -3.51 8.18 -17.33
C ILE A 374 -3.57 9.64 -17.80
N SER A 375 -2.98 10.57 -17.04
CA SER A 375 -2.91 11.98 -17.41
C SER A 375 -2.11 12.19 -18.70
N PHE A 376 -0.97 11.52 -18.86
CA PHE A 376 -0.17 11.55 -20.08
C PHE A 376 -0.93 10.93 -21.26
N ALA A 377 -1.45 9.70 -21.10
CA ALA A 377 -2.12 8.97 -22.17
C ALA A 377 -3.38 9.71 -22.68
N SER A 378 -4.22 10.21 -21.75
CA SER A 378 -5.43 10.95 -22.12
C SER A 378 -5.11 12.27 -22.83
N SER A 379 -4.09 13.00 -22.35
CA SER A 379 -3.69 14.29 -22.95
C SER A 379 -3.03 14.10 -24.31
N ALA A 380 -2.17 13.10 -24.45
CA ALA A 380 -1.53 12.76 -25.73
C ALA A 380 -2.56 12.31 -26.76
N PHE A 381 -3.52 11.46 -26.36
CA PHE A 381 -4.62 11.03 -27.22
C PHE A 381 -5.49 12.21 -27.67
N ASN A 382 -5.89 13.08 -26.74
CA ASN A 382 -6.69 14.25 -27.04
C ASN A 382 -5.97 15.21 -27.99
N ASN A 383 -4.68 15.48 -27.76
CA ASN A 383 -3.87 16.33 -28.64
C ASN A 383 -3.76 15.71 -30.03
N PHE A 384 -3.47 14.41 -30.15
CA PHE A 384 -3.45 13.70 -31.42
C PHE A 384 -4.80 13.79 -32.15
N TYR A 385 -5.91 13.55 -31.44
CA TYR A 385 -7.25 13.60 -32.01
C TYR A 385 -7.61 15.00 -32.53
N ILE A 386 -7.27 16.05 -31.76
CA ILE A 386 -7.49 17.45 -32.19
C ILE A 386 -6.71 17.75 -33.48
N GLN A 387 -5.42 17.38 -33.53
CA GLN A 387 -4.59 17.60 -34.72
C GLN A 387 -5.08 16.79 -35.92
N PHE A 388 -5.45 15.52 -35.69
CA PHE A 388 -6.04 14.68 -36.75
C PHE A 388 -7.32 15.29 -37.34
N LYS A 389 -8.26 15.73 -36.48
CA LYS A 389 -9.49 16.35 -36.88
C LYS A 389 -9.27 17.67 -37.64
N LEU A 390 -8.34 18.49 -37.18
CA LEU A 390 -7.96 19.74 -37.84
C LEU A 390 -7.42 19.47 -39.25
N ARG A 391 -6.52 18.48 -39.39
CA ARG A 391 -6.00 18.06 -40.70
C ARG A 391 -7.09 17.57 -41.61
N GLN A 392 -8.06 16.81 -41.13
CA GLN A 392 -9.22 16.38 -41.95
C GLN A 392 -10.13 17.54 -42.36
N GLN A 393 -10.37 18.49 -41.47
CA GLN A 393 -11.16 19.70 -41.81
C GLN A 393 -10.47 20.53 -42.89
N ILE A 394 -9.18 20.77 -42.78
CA ILE A 394 -8.37 21.47 -43.78
C ILE A 394 -8.48 20.71 -45.11
N LYS A 395 -8.22 19.40 -45.11
CA LYS A 395 -8.34 18.58 -46.33
C LYS A 395 -9.73 18.68 -46.97
N GLY A 396 -10.82 18.61 -46.19
CA GLY A 396 -12.18 18.66 -46.66
C GLY A 396 -12.56 20.03 -47.25
N GLN A 397 -12.10 21.14 -46.63
CA GLN A 397 -12.38 22.51 -47.14
C GLN A 397 -11.64 22.82 -48.44
N PHE A 398 -10.40 22.35 -48.60
CA PHE A 398 -9.60 22.64 -49.80
C PHE A 398 -9.85 21.67 -50.95
N SER A 399 -10.34 20.45 -50.69
CA SER A 399 -10.64 19.46 -51.75
C SER A 399 -11.76 19.86 -52.68
N THR A 400 -12.57 20.86 -52.30
CA THR A 400 -13.64 21.40 -53.15
C THR A 400 -13.12 22.40 -54.21
N TYR A 401 -11.95 23.03 -53.97
CA TYR A 401 -11.38 24.08 -54.78
C TYR A 401 -10.03 23.76 -55.43
N LEU A 402 -9.33 22.73 -54.94
CA LEU A 402 -8.00 22.37 -55.38
C LEU A 402 -7.94 20.89 -55.76
N SER A 403 -7.03 20.54 -56.70
CA SER A 403 -6.82 19.14 -57.04
C SER A 403 -6.34 18.34 -55.83
N PRO A 404 -6.69 17.03 -55.71
CA PRO A 404 -6.26 16.16 -54.60
C PRO A 404 -4.75 16.16 -54.34
N ASP A 405 -3.96 16.27 -55.40
CA ASP A 405 -2.50 16.28 -55.30
C ASP A 405 -1.97 17.58 -54.67
N LEU A 406 -2.58 18.71 -55.01
CA LEU A 406 -2.20 20.00 -54.41
C LEU A 406 -2.63 20.09 -52.97
N VAL A 407 -3.82 19.55 -52.61
CA VAL A 407 -4.28 19.43 -51.20
C VAL A 407 -3.33 18.55 -50.40
N ASN A 408 -2.87 17.42 -50.93
CA ASN A 408 -1.93 16.55 -50.24
C ASN A 408 -0.55 17.21 -50.05
N GLN A 409 -0.08 18.03 -51.01
CA GLN A 409 1.14 18.82 -50.87
C GLN A 409 1.01 19.89 -49.80
N LEU A 410 -0.10 20.63 -49.74
CA LEU A 410 -0.37 21.63 -48.70
C LEU A 410 -0.53 21.05 -47.31
N VAL A 411 -1.11 19.87 -47.19
CA VAL A 411 -1.22 19.16 -45.89
C VAL A 411 0.15 18.68 -45.38
N LYS A 412 1.07 18.29 -46.30
CA LYS A 412 2.43 17.90 -45.97
C LYS A 412 3.34 19.08 -45.62
N ASN A 413 3.14 20.22 -46.30
CA ASN A 413 3.96 21.43 -46.18
C ASN A 413 3.04 22.65 -46.00
N PRO A 414 2.50 22.90 -44.79
CA PRO A 414 1.60 24.03 -44.52
C PRO A 414 2.24 25.41 -44.82
N GLU A 415 3.55 25.50 -44.80
CA GLU A 415 4.34 26.69 -45.14
C GLU A 415 4.21 27.11 -46.60
N LEU A 416 3.73 26.24 -47.49
CA LEU A 416 3.40 26.61 -48.88
C LEU A 416 2.10 27.43 -49.01
N MET A 417 1.38 27.67 -47.94
CA MET A 417 0.21 28.56 -47.88
C MET A 417 0.61 30.04 -47.83
N VAL A 418 1.53 30.48 -48.69
CA VAL A 418 1.87 31.89 -48.81
C VAL A 418 0.95 32.50 -49.87
N LEU A 419 0.21 33.53 -49.46
CA LEU A 419 -0.54 34.36 -50.39
C LEU A 419 0.44 35.08 -51.33
N GLY A 420 0.69 34.49 -52.50
CA GLY A 420 1.57 35.03 -53.51
C GLY A 420 1.51 34.16 -54.78
N GLY A 421 1.52 34.74 -55.92
CA GLY A 421 1.55 33.98 -57.19
C GLY A 421 2.92 33.37 -57.45
N GLU A 422 2.93 32.15 -57.96
CA GLU A 422 4.15 31.47 -58.44
C GLU A 422 4.24 31.68 -59.97
N ARG A 423 5.43 32.04 -60.44
CA ARG A 423 5.67 32.20 -61.85
C ARG A 423 6.07 30.83 -62.44
N LYS A 424 5.13 30.26 -63.24
CA LYS A 424 5.36 28.98 -63.94
C LYS A 424 5.18 29.13 -65.40
N GLU A 425 6.01 28.47 -66.19
CA GLU A 425 5.73 28.31 -67.66
C GLU A 425 4.64 27.23 -67.81
N MET A 426 3.52 27.58 -68.34
CA MET A 426 2.40 26.66 -68.51
C MET A 426 1.93 26.74 -70.00
N THR A 427 1.58 25.58 -70.53
CA THR A 427 0.91 25.46 -71.83
C THR A 427 -0.59 25.41 -71.55
N PHE A 428 -1.31 26.36 -72.16
CA PHE A 428 -2.76 26.39 -72.09
C PHE A 428 -3.33 25.78 -73.35
N MET A 429 -4.26 24.85 -73.23
CA MET A 429 -5.01 24.23 -74.27
C MET A 429 -6.48 24.62 -74.12
N PHE A 430 -7.06 25.25 -75.12
CA PHE A 430 -8.48 25.52 -75.14
C PHE A 430 -9.15 24.55 -76.13
N MET A 431 -10.16 23.86 -75.66
CA MET A 431 -10.96 22.92 -76.44
C MET A 431 -12.41 23.32 -76.42
N ASP A 432 -13.06 23.18 -77.51
CA ASP A 432 -14.49 23.48 -77.66
C ASP A 432 -15.19 22.35 -78.44
N ILE A 433 -16.49 22.18 -78.23
CA ILE A 433 -17.30 21.16 -78.90
C ILE A 433 -17.72 21.74 -80.24
N ILE A 434 -17.19 21.18 -81.33
CA ILE A 434 -17.56 21.60 -82.69
C ILE A 434 -19.07 21.32 -82.95
N GLY A 435 -19.82 22.35 -83.26
CA GLY A 435 -21.26 22.24 -83.59
C GLY A 435 -22.13 22.09 -82.35
N PHE A 436 -21.70 22.58 -81.13
CA PHE A 436 -22.51 22.54 -79.93
C PHE A 436 -23.87 23.24 -80.09
N THR A 437 -23.95 24.36 -80.81
CA THR A 437 -25.23 25.09 -81.05
C THR A 437 -26.27 24.20 -81.71
N PRO A 438 -26.03 23.62 -82.93
CA PRO A 438 -27.03 22.73 -83.51
C PRO A 438 -27.35 21.46 -82.65
N ILE A 439 -26.39 20.95 -81.87
CA ILE A 439 -26.65 19.84 -80.91
C ILE A 439 -27.63 20.29 -79.82
N SER A 440 -27.37 21.43 -79.19
CA SER A 440 -28.24 21.96 -78.15
C SER A 440 -29.65 22.37 -78.70
N GLU A 441 -29.73 22.86 -79.91
CA GLU A 441 -31.00 23.15 -80.58
C GLU A 441 -31.81 21.87 -80.86
N ALA A 442 -31.18 20.81 -81.31
CA ALA A 442 -31.83 19.49 -81.52
C ALA A 442 -32.43 18.89 -80.21
N TYR A 443 -31.75 19.02 -79.14
CA TYR A 443 -32.28 18.60 -77.81
C TYR A 443 -33.39 19.51 -77.30
N LYS A 444 -33.32 20.81 -77.60
CA LYS A 444 -34.39 21.75 -77.31
C LYS A 444 -35.65 21.47 -78.11
N GLU A 445 -35.51 21.11 -79.39
CA GLU A 445 -36.68 20.75 -80.29
C GLU A 445 -37.32 19.44 -79.79
N GLN A 446 -36.57 18.54 -79.10
CA GLN A 446 -37.06 17.30 -78.55
C GLN A 446 -37.58 17.46 -77.10
N ASP A 447 -37.54 18.68 -76.57
CA ASP A 447 -37.93 19.02 -75.21
C ASP A 447 -37.18 18.10 -74.12
N ASP A 448 -35.91 17.77 -74.41
CA ASP A 448 -35.06 16.92 -73.63
C ASP A 448 -33.79 17.64 -73.09
N PRO A 449 -33.94 18.58 -72.13
CA PRO A 449 -32.80 19.25 -71.50
C PRO A 449 -31.94 18.34 -70.67
N GLU A 450 -32.50 17.24 -70.09
CA GLU A 450 -31.77 16.28 -69.27
C GLU A 450 -30.80 15.48 -70.13
N GLY A 451 -31.20 15.04 -71.34
CA GLY A 451 -30.29 14.36 -72.26
C GLY A 451 -29.13 15.22 -72.75
N LEU A 452 -29.34 16.54 -72.91
CA LEU A 452 -28.25 17.45 -73.19
C LEU A 452 -27.23 17.53 -72.05
N VAL A 453 -27.71 17.60 -70.81
CA VAL A 453 -26.85 17.63 -69.65
C VAL A 453 -26.08 16.30 -69.53
N GLU A 454 -26.69 15.18 -69.78
CA GLU A 454 -26.06 13.85 -69.77
C GLU A 454 -24.97 13.75 -70.85
N LEU A 455 -25.20 14.27 -72.06
CA LEU A 455 -24.22 14.33 -73.14
C LEU A 455 -23.01 15.20 -72.72
N ILE A 456 -23.25 16.37 -72.13
CA ILE A 456 -22.18 17.26 -71.64
C ILE A 456 -21.37 16.59 -70.57
N ASN A 457 -22.00 15.95 -69.59
CA ASN A 457 -21.35 15.27 -68.56
C ASN A 457 -20.51 14.08 -69.07
N TYR A 458 -21.02 13.29 -70.00
CA TYR A 458 -20.26 12.22 -70.65
C TYR A 458 -19.02 12.74 -71.39
N TYR A 459 -19.17 13.89 -72.15
CA TYR A 459 -18.03 14.52 -72.78
C TYR A 459 -16.98 14.98 -71.79
N LEU A 460 -17.38 15.70 -70.72
CA LEU A 460 -16.48 16.21 -69.72
C LEU A 460 -15.80 15.07 -68.99
N ASP A 461 -16.51 13.99 -68.64
CA ASP A 461 -15.96 12.80 -67.98
C ASP A 461 -14.92 12.09 -68.87
N THR A 462 -15.15 12.07 -70.18
CA THR A 462 -14.22 11.45 -71.15
C THR A 462 -12.96 12.28 -71.31
N MET A 463 -13.07 13.60 -71.21
CA MET A 463 -11.96 14.54 -71.41
C MET A 463 -11.13 14.74 -70.11
N THR A 464 -11.68 14.41 -68.95
CA THR A 464 -11.01 14.53 -67.65
C THR A 464 -10.32 13.25 -67.17
N LYS A 465 -10.55 12.13 -67.87
CA LYS A 465 -9.83 10.86 -67.66
C LYS A 465 -8.54 10.81 -68.47
#